data_5027d2eb101992afb655451a908fd558
#
_entry.id   5027d2eb101992afb655451a908fd558
#
_cell.length_a   1.000
_cell.length_b   1.000
_cell.length_c   1.000
_cell.angle_alpha   90.00
_cell.angle_beta   90.00
_cell.angle_gamma   90.00
#
_symmetry.space_group_name_H-M   'P 1'
#
loop_
_entity.id
_entity.type
_entity.pdbx_description
1 polymer ?
#
loop_
_entity_poly.entity_id
_entity_poly.type
_entity_poly.pdbx_seq_one_letter_code
_entity_poly.pdbx_strand_id
1 'polypeptide(L)'
;MSGNNLALGKEELAALLDLRRHLHAHPELSGAEHHTAALVAGELRRLGWRVQEGVGRTGVLAELGPSSGPAIGLRVDMDALPIEECTGLAFASTTPGLMHACGHDIHTAVGLGVAMLLAPLAGQLSGTVRLLFQP
;
A
#
# COMPACT_ATOMS: atom_id res chain seq x y z
N MET A 1 3.16 8.42 -31.07
CA MET A 1 2.70 8.18 -29.69
C MET A 1 3.94 7.92 -28.85
N SER A 2 4.45 8.95 -28.14
CA SER A 2 5.54 8.78 -27.19
C SER A 2 4.95 7.99 -26.01
N GLY A 3 5.35 6.72 -25.88
CA GLY A 3 4.97 5.90 -24.74
C GLY A 3 5.50 6.57 -23.49
N ASN A 4 4.63 7.11 -22.65
CA ASN A 4 4.98 7.49 -21.29
C ASN A 4 5.45 6.20 -20.61
N ASN A 5 6.75 6.11 -20.41
CA ASN A 5 7.33 5.01 -19.64
C ASN A 5 6.90 5.22 -18.17
N LEU A 6 5.82 4.56 -17.76
CA LEU A 6 5.33 4.58 -16.38
C LEU A 6 6.35 3.83 -15.52
N ALA A 7 7.29 4.56 -14.94
CA ALA A 7 8.31 4.00 -14.05
C ALA A 7 8.56 4.97 -12.90
N LEU A 8 8.77 4.42 -11.72
CA LEU A 8 9.21 5.19 -10.55
C LEU A 8 10.63 5.69 -10.77
N GLY A 9 10.90 6.91 -10.36
CA GLY A 9 12.25 7.44 -10.27
C GLY A 9 13.08 6.70 -9.21
N LYS A 10 14.38 6.89 -9.22
CA LYS A 10 15.28 6.20 -8.27
C LYS A 10 14.96 6.54 -6.81
N GLU A 11 14.63 7.79 -6.53
CA GLU A 11 14.29 8.26 -5.18
C GLU A 11 12.94 7.69 -4.71
N GLU A 12 11.95 7.67 -5.60
CA GLU A 12 10.63 7.08 -5.31
C GLU A 12 10.74 5.57 -5.05
N LEU A 13 11.54 4.88 -5.85
CA LEU A 13 11.80 3.45 -5.65
C LEU A 13 12.51 3.19 -4.33
N ALA A 14 13.51 3.99 -3.97
CA ALA A 14 14.21 3.87 -2.69
C ALA A 14 13.24 4.08 -1.52
N ALA A 15 12.42 5.13 -1.57
CA ALA A 15 11.41 5.40 -0.55
C ALA A 15 10.40 4.24 -0.42
N LEU A 16 9.97 3.66 -1.54
CA LEU A 16 9.05 2.52 -1.55
C LEU A 16 9.69 1.27 -0.93
N LEU A 17 10.96 1.01 -1.20
CA LEU A 17 11.71 -0.10 -0.59
C LEU A 17 11.88 0.09 0.92
N ASP A 18 12.16 1.30 1.37
CA ASP A 18 12.27 1.62 2.80
C ASP A 18 10.91 1.47 3.50
N LEU A 19 9.83 1.88 2.84
CA LEU A 19 8.47 1.72 3.32
C LEU A 19 8.10 0.22 3.46
N ARG A 20 8.45 -0.60 2.46
CA ARG A 20 8.28 -2.06 2.53
C ARG A 20 9.06 -2.67 3.69
N ARG A 21 10.31 -2.26 3.91
CA ARG A 21 11.12 -2.75 5.04
C ARG A 21 10.55 -2.32 6.39
N HIS A 22 10.02 -1.09 6.46
CA HIS A 22 9.33 -0.63 7.66
C HIS A 22 8.10 -1.47 7.98
N LEU A 23 7.26 -1.75 6.99
CA LEU A 23 6.10 -2.64 7.15
C LEU A 23 6.52 -4.03 7.64
N HIS A 24 7.57 -4.61 7.03
CA HIS A 24 8.09 -5.90 7.41
C HIS A 24 8.56 -5.96 8.87
N ALA A 25 9.22 -4.90 9.32
CA ALA A 25 9.73 -4.79 10.69
C ALA A 25 8.63 -4.56 11.74
N HIS A 26 7.44 -4.09 11.32
CA HIS A 26 6.33 -3.75 12.22
C HIS A 26 5.04 -4.47 11.81
N PRO A 27 5.03 -5.81 11.83
CA PRO A 27 3.88 -6.60 11.40
C PRO A 27 2.70 -6.47 12.38
N GLU A 28 1.49 -6.43 11.85
CA GLU A 28 0.24 -6.42 12.61
C GLU A 28 -0.69 -7.52 12.10
N LEU A 29 -1.45 -8.15 13.01
CA LEU A 29 -2.38 -9.22 12.65
C LEU A 29 -3.66 -8.69 12.00
N SER A 30 -4.35 -9.57 11.25
CA SER A 30 -5.63 -9.28 10.61
C SER A 30 -6.64 -8.68 11.59
N GLY A 31 -7.20 -7.53 11.22
CA GLY A 31 -8.15 -6.74 12.01
C GLY A 31 -7.52 -5.94 13.15
N ALA A 32 -6.18 -5.88 13.24
CA ALA A 32 -5.41 -5.09 14.18
C ALA A 32 -4.33 -4.22 13.50
N GLU A 33 -4.40 -4.05 12.17
CA GLU A 33 -3.42 -3.34 11.33
C GLU A 33 -3.57 -1.81 11.44
N HIS A 34 -3.60 -1.28 12.67
CA HIS A 34 -3.89 0.14 12.91
C HIS A 34 -2.76 1.06 12.44
N HIS A 35 -1.50 0.70 12.71
CA HIS A 35 -0.34 1.49 12.28
C HIS A 35 -0.12 1.35 10.78
N THR A 36 -0.23 0.16 10.23
CA THR A 36 -0.15 -0.12 8.80
C THR A 36 -1.20 0.68 8.03
N ALA A 37 -2.46 0.65 8.47
CA ALA A 37 -3.55 1.40 7.85
C ALA A 37 -3.31 2.92 7.89
N ALA A 38 -2.88 3.44 9.04
CA ALA A 38 -2.59 4.87 9.19
C ALA A 38 -1.44 5.33 8.28
N LEU A 39 -0.38 4.51 8.17
CA LEU A 39 0.75 4.77 7.27
C LEU A 39 0.29 4.77 5.81
N VAL A 40 -0.44 3.75 5.38
CA VAL A 40 -1.00 3.63 4.02
C VAL A 40 -1.90 4.83 3.71
N ALA A 41 -2.82 5.17 4.60
CA ALA A 41 -3.73 6.30 4.41
C ALA A 41 -2.98 7.63 4.32
N GLY A 42 -1.94 7.84 5.12
CA GLY A 42 -1.08 9.02 5.09
C GLY A 42 -0.37 9.17 3.74
N GLU A 43 0.25 8.10 3.25
CA GLU A 43 0.93 8.12 1.95
C GLU A 43 -0.03 8.38 0.78
N LEU A 44 -1.20 7.75 0.78
CA LEU A 44 -2.21 7.95 -0.25
C LEU A 44 -2.73 9.40 -0.28
N ARG A 45 -2.97 10.01 0.90
CA ARG A 45 -3.37 11.42 0.98
C ARG A 45 -2.28 12.35 0.48
N ARG A 46 -1.02 12.09 0.82
CA ARG A 46 0.14 12.87 0.33
C ARG A 46 0.22 12.84 -1.20
N LEU A 47 -0.17 11.74 -1.81
CA LEU A 47 -0.23 11.55 -3.26
C LEU A 47 -1.51 12.13 -3.91
N GLY A 48 -2.41 12.74 -3.15
CA GLY A 48 -3.63 13.36 -3.65
C GLY A 48 -4.81 12.41 -3.90
N TRP A 49 -4.76 11.19 -3.36
CA TRP A 49 -5.89 10.25 -3.41
C TRP A 49 -6.98 10.64 -2.40
N ARG A 50 -8.23 10.40 -2.74
CA ARG A 50 -9.35 10.45 -1.79
C ARG A 50 -9.33 9.18 -0.96
N VAL A 51 -9.23 9.29 0.36
CA VAL A 51 -8.98 8.15 1.25
C VAL A 51 -10.11 8.00 2.28
N GLN A 52 -10.62 6.78 2.40
CA GLN A 52 -11.52 6.33 3.46
C GLN A 52 -10.82 5.25 4.28
N GLU A 53 -10.73 5.46 5.58
CA GLU A 53 -10.22 4.47 6.55
C GLU A 53 -11.37 3.71 7.22
N GLY A 54 -11.04 2.59 7.88
CA GLY A 54 -12.02 1.81 8.63
C GLY A 54 -12.92 0.93 7.76
N VAL A 55 -12.54 0.69 6.51
CA VAL A 55 -13.29 -0.20 5.61
C VAL A 55 -13.06 -1.65 6.04
N GLY A 56 -14.13 -2.34 6.44
CA GLY A 56 -14.02 -3.71 6.92
C GLY A 56 -13.14 -3.84 8.18
N ARG A 57 -13.19 -2.88 9.10
CA ARG A 57 -12.44 -2.70 10.35
C ARG A 57 -11.20 -1.80 10.19
N THR A 58 -10.08 -2.32 9.75
CA THR A 58 -8.80 -1.58 9.59
C THR A 58 -8.45 -1.26 8.14
N GLY A 59 -9.26 -1.70 7.17
CA GLY A 59 -8.96 -1.50 5.76
C GLY A 59 -9.01 -0.05 5.30
N VAL A 60 -8.30 0.23 4.20
CA VAL A 60 -8.21 1.55 3.59
C VAL A 60 -8.68 1.46 2.14
N LEU A 61 -9.62 2.30 1.76
CA LEU A 61 -10.06 2.50 0.38
C LEU A 61 -9.56 3.85 -0.11
N ALA A 62 -8.90 3.85 -1.26
CA ALA A 62 -8.47 5.07 -1.91
C ALA A 62 -9.01 5.16 -3.33
N GLU A 63 -9.38 6.36 -3.77
CA GLU A 63 -9.92 6.62 -5.11
C GLU A 63 -9.17 7.76 -5.78
N LEU A 64 -8.88 7.59 -7.06
CA LEU A 64 -8.27 8.59 -7.94
C LEU A 64 -9.07 8.72 -9.23
N GLY A 65 -9.11 9.93 -9.79
CA GLY A 65 -9.85 10.23 -11.00
C GLY A 65 -11.29 10.72 -10.76
N PRO A 66 -12.10 10.87 -11.81
CA PRO A 66 -13.47 11.35 -11.71
C PRO A 66 -14.38 10.34 -11.01
N SER A 67 -15.44 10.83 -10.36
CA SER A 67 -16.44 9.99 -9.69
C SER A 67 -17.45 9.37 -10.66
N SER A 68 -17.41 9.74 -11.93
CA SER A 68 -18.28 9.24 -13.01
C SER A 68 -17.47 8.39 -13.99
N GLY A 69 -18.15 7.54 -14.73
CA GLY A 69 -17.52 6.66 -15.71
C GLY A 69 -17.18 5.29 -15.14
N PRO A 70 -16.39 4.48 -15.86
CA PRO A 70 -16.00 3.15 -15.42
C PRO A 70 -15.09 3.22 -14.18
N ALA A 71 -15.12 2.16 -13.38
CA ALA A 71 -14.22 2.02 -12.24
C ALA A 71 -13.43 0.72 -12.36
N ILE A 72 -12.13 0.79 -12.02
CA ILE A 72 -11.25 -0.36 -11.90
C ILE A 72 -10.74 -0.44 -10.46
N GLY A 73 -10.70 -1.63 -9.89
CA GLY A 73 -10.20 -1.88 -8.54
C GLY A 73 -8.95 -2.75 -8.53
N LEU A 74 -7.98 -2.39 -7.70
CA LEU A 74 -6.87 -3.22 -7.29
C LEU A 74 -7.00 -3.49 -5.79
N ARG A 75 -6.95 -4.76 -5.42
CA ARG A 75 -6.97 -5.18 -4.01
C ARG A 75 -5.59 -5.70 -3.62
N VAL A 76 -5.11 -5.25 -2.47
CA VAL A 76 -3.93 -5.76 -1.77
C VAL A 76 -4.29 -6.04 -0.32
N ASP A 77 -3.55 -6.90 0.34
CA ASP A 77 -3.71 -7.24 1.75
C ASP A 77 -2.58 -6.67 2.60
N MET A 78 -2.83 -6.49 3.90
CA MET A 78 -1.92 -5.78 4.81
C MET A 78 -1.48 -6.63 6.02
N ASP A 79 -2.20 -7.70 6.31
CA ASP A 79 -2.03 -8.46 7.54
C ASP A 79 -0.76 -9.32 7.57
N ALA A 80 -0.24 -9.51 8.77
CA ALA A 80 0.85 -10.44 9.08
C ALA A 80 0.31 -11.71 9.72
N LEU A 81 1.20 -12.67 9.96
CA LEU A 81 0.89 -13.97 10.54
C LEU A 81 1.51 -14.15 11.93
N PRO A 82 0.88 -14.96 12.81
CA PRO A 82 1.41 -15.30 14.13
C PRO A 82 2.53 -16.34 14.03
N ILE A 83 3.65 -15.93 13.44
CA ILE A 83 4.83 -16.76 13.17
C ILE A 83 6.06 -16.02 13.68
N GLU A 84 6.94 -16.74 14.40
CA GLU A 84 8.23 -16.19 14.80
C GLU A 84 9.16 -16.06 13.59
N GLU A 85 9.74 -14.89 13.42
CA GLU A 85 10.67 -14.66 12.32
C GLU A 85 12.09 -15.09 12.70
N CYS A 86 12.68 -15.95 11.86
CA CYS A 86 14.04 -16.46 12.02
C CYS A 86 14.94 -16.16 10.80
N THR A 87 14.64 -15.10 10.06
CA THR A 87 15.34 -14.77 8.79
C THR A 87 16.74 -14.18 9.02
N GLY A 88 16.97 -13.49 10.14
CA GLY A 88 18.20 -12.73 10.39
C GLY A 88 18.38 -11.50 9.53
N LEU A 89 17.33 -11.00 8.87
CA LEU A 89 17.35 -9.78 8.07
C LEU A 89 17.54 -8.54 8.96
N ALA A 90 18.22 -7.52 8.43
CA ALA A 90 18.41 -6.25 9.14
C ALA A 90 17.09 -5.51 9.42
N PHE A 91 16.02 -5.85 8.69
CA PHE A 91 14.66 -5.34 8.84
C PHE A 91 13.68 -6.43 9.25
N ALA A 92 14.15 -7.48 9.93
CA ALA A 92 13.28 -8.51 10.50
C ALA A 92 12.26 -7.90 11.47
N SER A 93 11.18 -8.62 11.70
CA SER A 93 10.14 -8.22 12.64
C SER A 93 10.71 -7.82 14.01
N THR A 94 10.26 -6.68 14.50
CA THR A 94 10.56 -6.22 15.88
C THR A 94 9.52 -6.68 16.89
N THR A 95 8.48 -7.39 16.43
CA THR A 95 7.39 -7.90 17.27
C THR A 95 7.54 -9.42 17.39
N PRO A 96 7.94 -9.96 18.57
CA PRO A 96 8.08 -11.40 18.76
C PRO A 96 6.79 -12.14 18.41
N GLY A 97 6.92 -13.25 17.70
CA GLY A 97 5.81 -14.10 17.32
C GLY A 97 4.95 -13.57 16.16
N LEU A 98 5.33 -12.47 15.52
CA LEU A 98 4.65 -11.94 14.32
C LEU A 98 5.63 -11.78 13.17
N MET A 99 5.19 -12.11 11.95
CA MET A 99 5.98 -11.99 10.73
C MET A 99 5.11 -11.78 9.50
N HIS A 100 5.57 -10.95 8.56
CA HIS A 100 5.03 -10.92 7.20
C HIS A 100 5.48 -12.12 6.36
N ALA A 101 5.16 -13.33 6.81
CA ALA A 101 5.59 -14.58 6.17
C ALA A 101 4.86 -14.87 4.86
N CYS A 102 3.73 -14.24 4.58
CA CYS A 102 2.96 -14.38 3.34
C CYS A 102 3.31 -13.32 2.28
N GLY A 103 4.10 -12.30 2.64
CA GLY A 103 4.52 -11.24 1.72
C GLY A 103 3.50 -10.11 1.53
N HIS A 104 2.56 -9.92 2.46
CA HIS A 104 1.56 -8.86 2.38
C HIS A 104 2.17 -7.46 2.56
N ASP A 105 3.33 -7.34 3.19
CA ASP A 105 4.17 -6.14 3.19
C ASP A 105 4.60 -5.73 1.76
N ILE A 106 4.92 -6.72 0.91
CA ILE A 106 5.22 -6.50 -0.51
C ILE A 106 3.95 -6.10 -1.27
N HIS A 107 2.81 -6.76 -1.02
CA HIS A 107 1.54 -6.40 -1.64
C HIS A 107 1.14 -4.95 -1.30
N THR A 108 1.25 -4.57 -0.03
CA THR A 108 1.00 -3.20 0.42
C THR A 108 1.93 -2.20 -0.28
N ALA A 109 3.23 -2.50 -0.36
CA ALA A 109 4.19 -1.67 -1.07
C ALA A 109 3.87 -1.57 -2.58
N VAL A 110 3.48 -2.67 -3.22
CA VAL A 110 3.04 -2.66 -4.63
C VAL A 110 1.82 -1.76 -4.82
N GLY A 111 0.82 -1.84 -3.93
CA GLY A 111 -0.35 -0.95 -3.97
C GLY A 111 0.03 0.52 -3.87
N LEU A 112 0.96 0.86 -2.97
CA LEU A 112 1.48 2.24 -2.84
C LEU A 112 2.33 2.65 -4.06
N GLY A 113 3.11 1.73 -4.64
CA GLY A 113 3.84 1.98 -5.89
C GLY A 113 2.91 2.28 -7.06
N VAL A 114 1.79 1.56 -7.18
CA VAL A 114 0.73 1.87 -8.16
C VAL A 114 0.15 3.25 -7.89
N ALA A 115 -0.10 3.60 -6.62
CA ALA A 115 -0.60 4.93 -6.26
C ALA A 115 0.36 6.04 -6.67
N MET A 116 1.67 5.87 -6.46
CA MET A 116 2.71 6.82 -6.88
C MET A 116 2.72 7.00 -8.41
N LEU A 117 2.66 5.91 -9.17
CA LEU A 117 2.66 5.94 -10.63
C LEU A 117 1.42 6.63 -11.22
N LEU A 118 0.26 6.46 -10.61
CA LEU A 118 -1.02 6.98 -11.11
C LEU A 118 -1.31 8.41 -10.66
N ALA A 119 -0.77 8.87 -9.53
CA ALA A 119 -1.04 10.19 -8.99
C ALA A 119 -0.81 11.34 -10.02
N PRO A 120 0.32 11.38 -10.75
CA PRO A 120 0.54 12.43 -11.76
C PRO A 120 -0.39 12.33 -12.97
N LEU A 121 -1.09 11.21 -13.14
CA LEU A 121 -2.02 10.99 -14.26
C LEU A 121 -3.48 11.25 -13.89
N ALA A 122 -3.77 11.71 -12.67
CA ALA A 122 -5.15 11.90 -12.17
C ALA A 122 -6.06 12.67 -13.13
N GLY A 123 -5.55 13.74 -13.72
CA GLY A 123 -6.30 14.58 -14.70
C GLY A 123 -6.49 13.93 -16.08
N GLN A 124 -5.86 12.80 -16.36
CA GLN A 124 -5.94 12.10 -17.64
C GLN A 124 -6.84 10.84 -17.55
N LEU A 125 -7.31 10.50 -16.34
CA LEU A 125 -8.16 9.34 -16.14
C LEU A 125 -9.58 9.61 -16.63
N SER A 126 -10.13 8.68 -17.42
CA SER A 126 -11.52 8.71 -17.90
C SER A 126 -12.51 8.04 -16.94
N GLY A 127 -12.04 7.49 -15.83
CA GLY A 127 -12.83 6.79 -14.83
C GLY A 127 -12.09 6.73 -13.50
N THR A 128 -12.68 6.05 -12.53
CA THR A 128 -12.15 5.94 -11.18
C THR A 128 -11.20 4.75 -11.04
N VAL A 129 -10.01 4.98 -10.51
CA VAL A 129 -9.16 3.90 -9.98
C VAL A 129 -9.39 3.78 -8.48
N ARG A 130 -9.66 2.57 -8.01
CA ARG A 130 -9.82 2.21 -6.60
C ARG A 130 -8.70 1.31 -6.13
N LEU A 131 -8.07 1.67 -5.03
CA LEU A 131 -7.12 0.81 -4.33
C LEU A 131 -7.75 0.39 -3.01
N LEU A 132 -7.90 -0.92 -2.79
CA LEU A 132 -8.40 -1.48 -1.55
C LEU A 132 -7.24 -2.18 -0.83
N PHE A 133 -6.84 -1.62 0.30
CA PHE A 133 -5.92 -2.23 1.24
C PHE A 133 -6.75 -2.96 2.29
N GLN A 134 -6.80 -4.28 2.16
CA GLN A 134 -7.68 -5.15 2.95
C GLN A 134 -6.97 -5.65 4.21
N PRO A 135 -7.68 -5.70 5.38
CA PRO A 135 -7.19 -6.34 6.58
C PRO A 135 -6.95 -7.83 6.42
#